data_47bc52c1a426bee5d4886a7dc06ef033
#
_entry.id   47bc52c1a426bee5d4886a7dc06ef033
#
_cell.length_a   1.000
_cell.length_b   1.000
_cell.length_c   1.000
_cell.angle_alpha   90.00
_cell.angle_beta   90.00
_cell.angle_gamma   90.00
#
_symmetry.space_group_name_H-M   'P 1'
#
loop_
_entity.id
_entity.type
_entity.pdbx_description
1 polymer ?
#
loop_
_entity_poly.entity_id
_entity_poly.type
_entity_poly.pdbx_seq_one_letter_code
_entity_poly.pdbx_strand_id
1 'polypeptide(L)'
;MSKMISVASGFQYSVNIGYDLNNDDKLKNFIPTRSALALLEDILLSTNPTSTDRARVLIGAYGKGKSHIVLTILAMLMKRDRELFKKAMPKIQENQRLAQIVDNYYDSNNKILPVIITGSNTSLPQAFLLALQRTLSMNGLDVMPQTNYKAAVNAIEKWEKEFPETYKKLKDAIDMPIKKYVEELQNYSPKAYEKFEKIYPTLTAGSVFNPFLGFDVVDLYEEAVKSL
;
A
#
# COMPACT_ATOMS: atom_id res chain seq x y z
N MET A 1 -37.77 -0.27 25.39
CA MET A 1 -37.33 0.42 24.13
C MET A 1 -35.93 0.03 23.62
N SER A 2 -35.05 -0.57 24.44
CA SER A 2 -33.68 -0.94 24.02
C SER A 2 -33.55 -2.13 23.04
N LYS A 3 -34.63 -2.87 22.75
CA LYS A 3 -34.66 -4.04 21.87
C LYS A 3 -35.02 -3.74 20.40
N MET A 4 -35.35 -2.49 20.05
CA MET A 4 -35.79 -2.13 18.71
C MET A 4 -34.69 -1.53 17.83
N ILE A 5 -33.52 -1.20 18.38
CA ILE A 5 -32.40 -0.63 17.64
C ILE A 5 -31.17 -1.49 17.90
N SER A 6 -30.70 -2.18 16.88
CA SER A 6 -29.42 -2.87 16.90
C SER A 6 -28.46 -2.21 15.88
N VAL A 7 -27.23 -2.04 16.29
CA VAL A 7 -26.18 -1.56 15.36
C VAL A 7 -25.68 -2.78 14.60
N ALA A 8 -25.70 -2.69 13.25
CA ALA A 8 -25.16 -3.76 12.41
C ALA A 8 -23.68 -3.99 12.72
N SER A 9 -23.26 -5.25 12.76
CA SER A 9 -21.85 -5.61 12.91
C SER A 9 -21.03 -4.93 11.80
N GLY A 10 -19.92 -4.32 12.16
CA GLY A 10 -19.07 -3.57 11.23
C GLY A 10 -19.27 -2.04 11.24
N PHE A 11 -20.36 -1.51 11.81
CA PHE A 11 -20.59 -0.06 11.93
C PHE A 11 -19.81 0.60 13.09
N GLN A 12 -19.36 -0.20 14.06
CA GLN A 12 -18.75 0.31 15.31
C GLN A 12 -17.24 0.50 15.23
N TYR A 13 -16.59 0.09 14.14
CA TYR A 13 -15.12 0.11 14.05
C TYR A 13 -14.63 1.22 13.14
N SER A 14 -13.56 1.90 13.60
CA SER A 14 -12.79 2.79 12.72
C SER A 14 -12.28 2.01 11.50
N VAL A 15 -12.21 2.69 10.36
CA VAL A 15 -11.64 2.14 9.14
C VAL A 15 -10.17 2.56 9.05
N ASN A 16 -9.30 1.58 8.93
CA ASN A 16 -7.89 1.78 8.58
C ASN A 16 -7.66 1.22 7.17
N ILE A 17 -7.44 2.10 6.20
CA ILE A 17 -7.35 1.73 4.78
C ILE A 17 -6.27 0.68 4.55
N GLY A 18 -5.12 0.80 5.22
CA GLY A 18 -3.99 -0.11 5.05
C GLY A 18 -4.28 -1.56 5.49
N TYR A 19 -5.13 -1.75 6.51
CA TYR A 19 -5.48 -3.07 7.04
C TYR A 19 -6.83 -3.59 6.52
N ASP A 20 -7.77 -2.68 6.26
CA ASP A 20 -9.15 -3.05 5.95
C ASP A 20 -9.44 -3.23 4.45
N LEU A 21 -8.45 -2.99 3.58
CA LEU A 21 -8.64 -3.05 2.12
C LEU A 21 -9.19 -4.41 1.64
N ASN A 22 -8.82 -5.49 2.31
CA ASN A 22 -9.28 -6.83 2.02
C ASN A 22 -10.39 -7.33 2.97
N ASN A 23 -10.93 -6.45 3.83
CA ASN A 23 -11.98 -6.82 4.78
C ASN A 23 -13.37 -6.63 4.17
N ASP A 24 -13.99 -7.72 3.75
CA ASP A 24 -15.32 -7.73 3.11
C ASP A 24 -16.42 -7.15 3.99
N ASP A 25 -16.37 -7.38 5.30
CA ASP A 25 -17.42 -6.92 6.22
C ASP A 25 -17.44 -5.39 6.32
N LYS A 26 -16.31 -4.72 6.11
CA LYS A 26 -16.24 -3.26 6.04
C LYS A 26 -16.89 -2.71 4.77
N LEU A 27 -16.86 -3.46 3.66
CA LEU A 27 -17.43 -3.05 2.37
C LEU A 27 -18.94 -3.30 2.28
N LYS A 28 -19.40 -4.47 2.75
CA LYS A 28 -20.81 -4.93 2.63
C LYS A 28 -21.85 -3.99 3.24
N ASN A 29 -21.45 -3.17 4.19
CA ASN A 29 -22.34 -2.29 4.94
C ASN A 29 -22.26 -0.81 4.53
N PHE A 30 -21.52 -0.49 3.48
CA PHE A 30 -21.38 0.88 3.02
C PHE A 30 -22.65 1.37 2.32
N ILE A 31 -23.21 2.48 2.81
CA ILE A 31 -24.33 3.19 2.19
C ILE A 31 -23.81 4.58 1.79
N PRO A 32 -23.66 4.87 0.49
CA PRO A 32 -23.09 6.12 0.06
C PRO A 32 -24.02 7.30 0.25
N THR A 33 -23.46 8.43 0.62
CA THR A 33 -24.11 9.75 0.54
C THR A 33 -23.99 10.32 -0.88
N ARG A 34 -24.73 11.38 -1.18
CA ARG A 34 -24.62 12.08 -2.48
C ARG A 34 -23.18 12.55 -2.75
N SER A 35 -22.50 13.09 -1.73
CA SER A 35 -21.10 13.49 -1.88
C SER A 35 -20.14 12.33 -2.10
N ALA A 36 -20.42 11.16 -1.51
CA ALA A 36 -19.64 9.96 -1.76
C ALA A 36 -19.81 9.46 -3.20
N LEU A 37 -21.03 9.52 -3.75
CA LEU A 37 -21.30 9.15 -5.13
C LEU A 37 -20.65 10.12 -6.13
N ALA A 38 -20.69 11.43 -5.85
CA ALA A 38 -20.00 12.42 -6.67
C ALA A 38 -18.47 12.21 -6.68
N LEU A 39 -17.89 11.88 -5.51
CA LEU A 39 -16.46 11.54 -5.43
C LEU A 39 -16.13 10.26 -6.19
N LEU A 40 -16.97 9.24 -6.11
CA LEU A 40 -16.80 7.99 -6.87
C LEU A 40 -16.82 8.27 -8.37
N GLU A 41 -17.79 9.05 -8.86
CA GLU A 41 -17.89 9.45 -10.27
C GLU A 41 -16.64 10.18 -10.72
N ASP A 42 -16.21 11.19 -9.96
CA ASP A 42 -15.02 12.00 -10.25
C ASP A 42 -13.73 11.15 -10.30
N ILE A 43 -13.56 10.24 -9.35
CA ILE A 43 -12.38 9.34 -9.32
C ILE A 43 -12.42 8.36 -10.50
N LEU A 44 -13.56 7.73 -10.80
CA LEU A 44 -13.66 6.81 -11.93
C LEU A 44 -13.38 7.52 -13.27
N LEU A 45 -13.88 8.73 -13.46
CA LEU A 45 -13.56 9.53 -14.65
C LEU A 45 -12.07 9.88 -14.73
N SER A 46 -11.42 10.12 -13.59
CA SER A 46 -9.98 10.42 -13.55
C SER A 46 -9.08 9.22 -13.83
N THR A 47 -9.63 8.00 -13.87
CA THR A 47 -8.86 6.80 -14.29
C THR A 47 -8.57 6.75 -15.78
N ASN A 48 -9.23 7.59 -16.57
CA ASN A 48 -8.95 7.70 -18.01
C ASN A 48 -7.49 8.15 -18.20
N PRO A 49 -6.69 7.48 -19.06
CA PRO A 49 -5.29 7.84 -19.32
C PRO A 49 -5.09 9.29 -19.77
N THR A 50 -6.09 9.89 -20.43
CA THR A 50 -6.05 11.28 -20.89
C THR A 50 -6.40 12.32 -19.81
N SER A 51 -6.86 11.89 -18.63
CA SER A 51 -7.21 12.78 -17.54
C SER A 51 -5.95 13.45 -16.95
N THR A 52 -5.99 14.77 -16.83
CA THR A 52 -4.93 15.56 -16.16
C THR A 52 -5.25 15.86 -14.69
N ASP A 53 -6.50 15.71 -14.29
CA ASP A 53 -6.98 16.01 -12.94
C ASP A 53 -7.09 14.73 -12.10
N ARG A 54 -5.96 14.33 -11.48
CA ARG A 54 -5.84 13.06 -10.75
C ARG A 54 -5.61 13.21 -9.25
N ALA A 55 -5.10 14.36 -8.79
CA ALA A 55 -4.83 14.59 -7.37
C ALA A 55 -6.09 14.98 -6.62
N ARG A 56 -6.32 14.39 -5.44
CA ARG A 56 -7.46 14.66 -4.57
C ARG A 56 -7.04 14.81 -3.13
N VAL A 57 -7.58 15.78 -2.46
CA VAL A 57 -7.43 15.97 -1.01
C VAL A 57 -8.81 15.91 -0.36
N LEU A 58 -9.03 14.94 0.51
CA LEU A 58 -10.29 14.77 1.24
C LEU A 58 -10.22 15.49 2.58
N ILE A 59 -10.95 16.58 2.71
CA ILE A 59 -11.05 17.38 3.93
C ILE A 59 -12.44 17.19 4.55
N GLY A 60 -12.49 17.07 5.87
CA GLY A 60 -13.76 16.97 6.59
C GLY A 60 -13.56 16.57 8.05
N ALA A 61 -14.59 16.80 8.87
CA ALA A 61 -14.57 16.49 10.30
C ALA A 61 -14.29 15.01 10.57
N TYR A 62 -13.75 14.75 11.75
CA TYR A 62 -13.55 13.37 12.23
C TYR A 62 -14.89 12.62 12.33
N GLY A 63 -14.89 11.31 12.07
CA GLY A 63 -16.09 10.48 12.16
C GLY A 63 -17.09 10.61 10.99
N LYS A 64 -16.82 11.43 9.96
CA LYS A 64 -17.71 11.61 8.80
C LYS A 64 -17.54 10.55 7.70
N GLY A 65 -16.91 9.43 7.98
CA GLY A 65 -16.81 8.29 7.06
C GLY A 65 -15.81 8.43 5.91
N LYS A 66 -14.90 9.42 5.93
CA LYS A 66 -13.90 9.63 4.85
C LYS A 66 -13.11 8.37 4.52
N SER A 67 -12.55 7.70 5.52
CA SER A 67 -11.78 6.48 5.31
C SER A 67 -12.65 5.34 4.73
N HIS A 68 -13.93 5.27 5.09
CA HIS A 68 -14.84 4.27 4.55
C HIS A 68 -15.17 4.51 3.08
N ILE A 69 -15.38 5.79 2.70
CA ILE A 69 -15.56 6.17 1.29
C ILE A 69 -14.33 5.78 0.47
N VAL A 70 -13.13 6.15 0.95
CA VAL A 70 -11.88 5.81 0.26
C VAL A 70 -11.69 4.31 0.14
N LEU A 71 -11.92 3.56 1.22
CA LEU A 71 -11.84 2.09 1.22
C LEU A 71 -12.75 1.47 0.15
N THR A 72 -14.00 1.94 0.07
CA THR A 72 -14.98 1.45 -0.91
C THR A 72 -14.56 1.78 -2.35
N ILE A 73 -14.11 3.01 -2.60
CA ILE A 73 -13.63 3.42 -3.92
C ILE A 73 -12.41 2.58 -4.33
N LEU A 74 -11.43 2.40 -3.46
CA LEU A 74 -10.26 1.57 -3.75
C LEU A 74 -10.66 0.12 -4.06
N ALA A 75 -11.59 -0.45 -3.31
CA ALA A 75 -12.09 -1.79 -3.58
C ALA A 75 -12.81 -1.91 -4.93
N MET A 76 -13.55 -0.87 -5.34
CA MET A 76 -14.15 -0.82 -6.68
C MET A 76 -13.10 -0.68 -7.78
N LEU A 77 -12.07 0.16 -7.59
CA LEU A 77 -10.95 0.31 -8.52
C LEU A 77 -10.15 -0.98 -8.70
N MET A 78 -10.06 -1.79 -7.65
CA MET A 78 -9.49 -3.13 -7.71
C MET A 78 -10.41 -4.17 -8.38
N LYS A 79 -11.60 -3.77 -8.81
CA LYS A 79 -12.64 -4.66 -9.36
C LYS A 79 -12.96 -5.84 -8.45
N ARG A 80 -13.10 -5.58 -7.16
CA ARG A 80 -13.58 -6.60 -6.23
C ARG A 80 -15.04 -6.95 -6.55
N ASP A 81 -15.47 -8.13 -6.09
CA ASP A 81 -16.80 -8.66 -6.36
C ASP A 81 -17.89 -7.61 -6.08
N ARG A 82 -18.79 -7.41 -7.05
CA ARG A 82 -19.92 -6.45 -6.96
C ARG A 82 -20.86 -6.77 -5.79
N GLU A 83 -20.95 -8.03 -5.39
CA GLU A 83 -21.76 -8.42 -4.23
C GLU A 83 -21.35 -7.71 -2.92
N LEU A 84 -20.08 -7.33 -2.81
CA LEU A 84 -19.59 -6.54 -1.67
C LEU A 84 -20.26 -5.15 -1.58
N PHE A 85 -20.77 -4.64 -2.69
CA PHE A 85 -21.33 -3.30 -2.81
C PHE A 85 -22.85 -3.31 -2.96
N LYS A 86 -23.53 -4.45 -2.71
CA LYS A 86 -24.98 -4.59 -2.92
C LYS A 86 -25.85 -3.54 -2.20
N LYS A 87 -25.38 -2.98 -1.07
CA LYS A 87 -26.08 -1.89 -0.39
C LYS A 87 -25.83 -0.52 -1.02
N ALA A 88 -24.73 -0.35 -1.72
CA ALA A 88 -24.39 0.88 -2.44
C ALA A 88 -25.00 0.91 -3.84
N MET A 89 -25.13 -0.25 -4.49
CA MET A 89 -25.60 -0.36 -5.89
C MET A 89 -26.94 0.32 -6.15
N PRO A 90 -28.00 0.19 -5.31
CA PRO A 90 -29.26 0.89 -5.57
C PRO A 90 -29.08 2.42 -5.66
N LYS A 91 -28.23 2.99 -4.81
CA LYS A 91 -27.91 4.42 -4.84
C LYS A 91 -27.07 4.83 -6.06
N ILE A 92 -26.21 3.97 -6.54
CA ILE A 92 -25.45 4.17 -7.78
C ILE A 92 -26.41 4.15 -8.97
N GLN A 93 -27.35 3.21 -9.00
CA GLN A 93 -28.33 3.02 -10.07
C GLN A 93 -29.38 4.15 -10.16
N GLU A 94 -29.65 4.88 -9.07
CA GLU A 94 -30.47 6.09 -9.11
C GLU A 94 -29.88 7.18 -10.05
N ASN A 95 -28.57 7.15 -10.31
CA ASN A 95 -27.86 8.02 -11.23
C ASN A 95 -27.40 7.21 -12.46
N GLN A 96 -28.17 7.26 -13.55
CA GLN A 96 -27.89 6.50 -14.78
C GLN A 96 -26.46 6.74 -15.31
N ARG A 97 -25.97 7.98 -15.25
CA ARG A 97 -24.61 8.31 -15.71
C ARG A 97 -23.55 7.59 -14.86
N LEU A 98 -23.69 7.67 -13.53
CA LEU A 98 -22.75 6.99 -12.63
C LEU A 98 -22.83 5.47 -12.79
N ALA A 99 -24.02 4.91 -12.91
CA ALA A 99 -24.21 3.48 -13.16
C ALA A 99 -23.45 3.02 -14.41
N GLN A 100 -23.60 3.76 -15.51
CA GLN A 100 -22.90 3.47 -16.77
C GLN A 100 -21.37 3.61 -16.63
N ILE A 101 -20.87 4.59 -15.92
CA ILE A 101 -19.42 4.74 -15.66
C ILE A 101 -18.89 3.55 -14.86
N VAL A 102 -19.60 3.13 -13.82
CA VAL A 102 -19.24 1.96 -13.00
C VAL A 102 -19.24 0.68 -13.85
N ASP A 103 -20.28 0.46 -14.65
CA ASP A 103 -20.38 -0.72 -15.51
C ASP A 103 -19.25 -0.74 -16.54
N ASN A 104 -19.03 0.35 -17.24
CA ASN A 104 -17.93 0.49 -18.22
C ASN A 104 -16.55 0.24 -17.57
N TYR A 105 -16.35 0.71 -16.34
CA TYR A 105 -15.10 0.46 -15.63
C TYR A 105 -14.93 -1.02 -15.30
N TYR A 106 -15.97 -1.68 -14.79
CA TYR A 106 -15.89 -3.12 -14.48
C TYR A 106 -15.71 -3.99 -15.72
N ASP A 107 -16.31 -3.61 -16.86
CA ASP A 107 -16.23 -4.33 -18.13
C ASP A 107 -14.90 -4.08 -18.87
N SER A 108 -14.18 -3.00 -18.54
CA SER A 108 -12.87 -2.72 -19.11
C SER A 108 -11.81 -3.74 -18.68
N ASN A 109 -10.71 -3.86 -19.41
CA ASN A 109 -9.56 -4.67 -19.00
C ASN A 109 -8.66 -3.98 -17.98
N ASN A 110 -8.91 -2.70 -17.70
CA ASN A 110 -8.09 -1.91 -16.77
C ASN A 110 -8.42 -2.28 -15.32
N LYS A 111 -7.39 -2.60 -14.54
CA LYS A 111 -7.46 -2.81 -13.10
C LYS A 111 -6.44 -1.92 -12.43
N ILE A 112 -6.87 -1.16 -11.43
CA ILE A 112 -5.98 -0.29 -10.66
C ILE A 112 -5.63 -0.97 -9.34
N LEU A 113 -4.33 -1.01 -9.05
CA LEU A 113 -3.81 -1.50 -7.79
C LEU A 113 -3.49 -0.32 -6.87
N PRO A 114 -4.07 -0.26 -5.66
CA PRO A 114 -3.81 0.83 -4.74
C PRO A 114 -2.45 0.68 -4.07
N VAL A 115 -1.62 1.72 -4.18
CA VAL A 115 -0.37 1.84 -3.42
C VAL A 115 -0.64 2.73 -2.21
N ILE A 116 -0.74 2.13 -1.01
CA ILE A 116 -1.14 2.82 0.21
C ILE A 116 0.10 3.18 1.02
N ILE A 117 0.38 4.48 1.11
CA ILE A 117 1.44 5.02 1.96
C ILE A 117 0.82 5.41 3.30
N THR A 118 1.32 4.83 4.37
CA THR A 118 0.99 5.22 5.75
C THR A 118 2.08 6.12 6.29
N GLY A 119 1.77 6.93 7.32
CA GLY A 119 2.77 7.76 7.99
C GLY A 119 3.96 6.90 8.44
N SER A 120 5.17 7.27 8.04
CA SER A 120 6.41 6.58 8.36
C SER A 120 7.49 7.60 8.73
N ASN A 121 8.50 7.16 9.48
CA ASN A 121 9.68 7.97 9.81
C ASN A 121 10.74 7.96 8.68
N THR A 122 10.41 7.44 7.52
CA THR A 122 11.29 7.36 6.35
C THR A 122 11.02 8.50 5.37
N SER A 123 11.92 8.74 4.43
CA SER A 123 11.68 9.70 3.35
C SER A 123 10.47 9.28 2.48
N LEU A 124 9.79 10.26 1.88
CA LEU A 124 8.63 9.99 1.02
C LEU A 124 8.94 9.01 -0.13
N PRO A 125 10.08 9.13 -0.83
CA PRO A 125 10.46 8.15 -1.85
C PRO A 125 10.56 6.72 -1.32
N GLN A 126 11.19 6.52 -0.16
CA GLN A 126 11.29 5.20 0.45
C GLN A 126 9.93 4.65 0.88
N ALA A 127 9.07 5.50 1.47
CA ALA A 127 7.72 5.10 1.85
C ALA A 127 6.90 4.64 0.65
N PHE A 128 7.05 5.33 -0.48
CA PHE A 128 6.38 4.98 -1.74
C PHE A 128 6.91 3.65 -2.30
N LEU A 129 8.24 3.47 -2.41
CA LEU A 129 8.83 2.20 -2.90
C LEU A 129 8.41 1.01 -2.06
N LEU A 130 8.38 1.15 -0.74
CA LEU A 130 7.90 0.11 0.16
C LEU A 130 6.43 -0.22 -0.05
N ALA A 131 5.59 0.80 -0.20
CA ALA A 131 4.16 0.60 -0.44
C ALA A 131 3.93 -0.06 -1.79
N LEU A 132 4.65 0.35 -2.84
CA LEU A 132 4.61 -0.25 -4.17
C LEU A 132 5.03 -1.73 -4.12
N GLN A 133 6.17 -2.02 -3.50
CA GLN A 133 6.66 -3.40 -3.36
C GLN A 133 5.65 -4.30 -2.65
N ARG A 134 5.04 -3.83 -1.55
CA ARG A 134 3.99 -4.57 -0.84
C ARG A 134 2.78 -4.84 -1.74
N THR A 135 2.34 -3.83 -2.48
CA THR A 135 1.20 -3.98 -3.39
C THR A 135 1.49 -5.00 -4.48
N LEU A 136 2.67 -4.96 -5.08
CA LEU A 136 3.08 -5.90 -6.13
C LEU A 136 3.17 -7.33 -5.58
N SER A 137 3.85 -7.53 -4.47
CA SER A 137 3.98 -8.84 -3.82
C SER A 137 2.63 -9.44 -3.43
N MET A 138 1.71 -8.64 -2.86
CA MET A 138 0.35 -9.09 -2.50
C MET A 138 -0.51 -9.49 -3.71
N ASN A 139 -0.16 -9.03 -4.90
CA ASN A 139 -0.86 -9.38 -6.15
C ASN A 139 -0.10 -10.41 -7.00
N GLY A 140 0.93 -11.06 -6.45
CA GLY A 140 1.69 -12.11 -7.13
C GLY A 140 2.56 -11.60 -8.28
N LEU A 141 2.91 -10.32 -8.27
CA LEU A 141 3.78 -9.71 -9.26
C LEU A 141 5.21 -9.72 -8.72
N ASP A 142 6.11 -10.43 -9.39
CA ASP A 142 7.51 -10.62 -8.95
C ASP A 142 8.41 -9.41 -9.21
N VAL A 143 7.84 -8.28 -9.56
CA VAL A 143 8.58 -7.03 -9.76
C VAL A 143 8.95 -6.46 -8.39
N MET A 144 10.23 -6.47 -8.09
CA MET A 144 10.78 -6.02 -6.80
C MET A 144 11.55 -4.72 -6.99
N PRO A 145 10.95 -3.55 -6.74
CA PRO A 145 11.69 -2.29 -6.76
C PRO A 145 12.82 -2.31 -5.73
N GLN A 146 13.90 -1.61 -6.01
CA GLN A 146 15.01 -1.47 -5.07
C GLN A 146 14.53 -0.66 -3.85
N THR A 147 14.47 -1.30 -2.70
CA THR A 147 14.16 -0.66 -1.42
C THR A 147 15.38 -0.65 -0.52
N ASN A 148 15.36 0.20 0.52
CA ASN A 148 16.39 0.21 1.53
C ASN A 148 16.53 -1.16 2.24
N TYR A 149 15.44 -1.88 2.41
CA TYR A 149 15.44 -3.23 3.00
C TYR A 149 16.07 -4.24 2.04
N LYS A 150 15.70 -4.21 0.77
CA LYS A 150 16.31 -5.07 -0.24
C LYS A 150 17.80 -4.80 -0.39
N ALA A 151 18.20 -3.53 -0.38
CA ALA A 151 19.60 -3.15 -0.42
C ALA A 151 20.38 -3.69 0.80
N ALA A 152 19.76 -3.67 1.99
CA ALA A 152 20.37 -4.24 3.19
C ALA A 152 20.53 -5.77 3.06
N VAL A 153 19.50 -6.48 2.57
CA VAL A 153 19.57 -7.93 2.31
C VAL A 153 20.66 -8.24 1.30
N ASN A 154 20.70 -7.52 0.17
CA ASN A 154 21.73 -7.70 -0.86
C ASN A 154 23.14 -7.47 -0.30
N ALA A 155 23.33 -6.48 0.57
CA ALA A 155 24.62 -6.25 1.23
C ALA A 155 25.02 -7.43 2.12
N ILE A 156 24.07 -8.00 2.89
CA ILE A 156 24.32 -9.19 3.74
C ILE A 156 24.68 -10.40 2.88
N GLU A 157 23.94 -10.65 1.80
CA GLU A 157 24.22 -11.77 0.88
C GLU A 157 25.57 -11.62 0.19
N LYS A 158 25.93 -10.37 -0.16
CA LYS A 158 27.24 -10.08 -0.72
C LYS A 158 28.37 -10.36 0.30
N TRP A 159 28.18 -9.95 1.57
CA TRP A 159 29.15 -10.25 2.62
C TRP A 159 29.29 -11.74 2.89
N GLU A 160 28.21 -12.48 2.85
CA GLU A 160 28.27 -13.95 3.00
C GLU A 160 29.15 -14.61 1.93
N LYS A 161 29.05 -14.13 0.67
CA LYS A 161 29.77 -14.70 -0.49
C LYS A 161 31.21 -14.20 -0.63
N GLU A 162 31.40 -12.88 -0.46
CA GLU A 162 32.64 -12.21 -0.86
C GLU A 162 33.47 -11.69 0.32
N PHE A 163 32.85 -11.46 1.49
CA PHE A 163 33.47 -10.83 2.65
C PHE A 163 33.19 -11.60 3.97
N PRO A 164 33.70 -12.83 4.14
CA PRO A 164 33.35 -13.71 5.27
C PRO A 164 33.63 -13.08 6.64
N GLU A 165 34.69 -12.28 6.77
CA GLU A 165 35.03 -11.59 8.02
C GLU A 165 33.98 -10.53 8.40
N THR A 166 33.51 -9.77 7.42
CA THR A 166 32.43 -8.77 7.64
C THR A 166 31.13 -9.49 8.01
N TYR A 167 30.81 -10.59 7.33
CA TYR A 167 29.64 -11.40 7.62
C TYR A 167 29.70 -12.01 9.03
N LYS A 168 30.87 -12.45 9.48
CA LYS A 168 31.08 -12.95 10.84
C LYS A 168 30.83 -11.83 11.87
N LYS A 169 31.44 -10.65 11.67
CA LYS A 169 31.21 -9.48 12.54
C LYS A 169 29.74 -9.08 12.60
N LEU A 170 29.01 -9.16 11.49
CA LEU A 170 27.56 -8.92 11.48
C LEU A 170 26.85 -9.93 12.39
N LYS A 171 27.14 -11.24 12.25
CA LYS A 171 26.53 -12.28 13.11
C LYS A 171 26.78 -12.06 14.58
N ASP A 172 27.96 -11.57 14.94
CA ASP A 172 28.33 -11.28 16.33
C ASP A 172 27.64 -10.01 16.87
N ALA A 173 27.26 -9.08 15.98
CA ALA A 173 26.62 -7.82 16.34
C ALA A 173 25.08 -7.88 16.41
N ILE A 174 24.46 -8.93 15.90
CA ILE A 174 23.01 -9.13 15.97
C ILE A 174 22.63 -10.11 17.08
N ASP A 175 21.49 -9.85 17.77
CA ASP A 175 21.03 -10.64 18.93
C ASP A 175 20.13 -11.82 18.54
N MET A 176 20.17 -12.24 17.27
CA MET A 176 19.34 -13.32 16.73
C MET A 176 20.05 -14.07 15.61
N PRO A 177 19.57 -15.27 15.24
CA PRO A 177 20.10 -15.99 14.09
C PRO A 177 19.98 -15.16 12.80
N ILE A 178 21.06 -15.15 12.00
CA ILE A 178 21.15 -14.31 10.78
C ILE A 178 20.00 -14.58 9.80
N LYS A 179 19.55 -15.82 9.66
CA LYS A 179 18.40 -16.16 8.80
C LYS A 179 17.14 -15.44 9.24
N LYS A 180 16.85 -15.44 10.54
CA LYS A 180 15.71 -14.74 11.09
C LYS A 180 15.84 -13.21 10.91
N TYR A 181 17.05 -12.69 11.04
CA TYR A 181 17.32 -11.26 10.83
C TYR A 181 17.06 -10.84 9.37
N VAL A 182 17.50 -11.66 8.41
CA VAL A 182 17.22 -11.46 6.99
C VAL A 182 15.71 -11.56 6.70
N GLU A 183 15.01 -12.53 7.29
CA GLU A 183 13.54 -12.63 7.19
C GLU A 183 12.83 -11.38 7.73
N GLU A 184 13.29 -10.83 8.86
CA GLU A 184 12.74 -9.58 9.39
C GLU A 184 12.96 -8.39 8.43
N LEU A 185 14.13 -8.28 7.80
CA LEU A 185 14.38 -7.27 6.77
C LEU A 185 13.47 -7.49 5.54
N GLN A 186 13.32 -8.71 5.08
CA GLN A 186 12.41 -9.06 3.97
C GLN A 186 10.94 -8.78 4.29
N ASN A 187 10.57 -8.88 5.58
CA ASN A 187 9.24 -8.51 6.09
C ASN A 187 9.11 -7.02 6.47
N TYR A 188 10.07 -6.19 6.06
CA TYR A 188 10.06 -4.73 6.27
C TYR A 188 10.01 -4.30 7.73
N SER A 189 10.73 -4.99 8.63
CA SER A 189 10.84 -4.63 10.04
C SER A 189 11.66 -3.35 10.22
N PRO A 190 11.06 -2.23 10.66
CA PRO A 190 11.81 -0.99 10.89
C PRO A 190 12.93 -1.17 11.92
N LYS A 191 12.69 -1.97 12.95
CA LYS A 191 13.68 -2.25 14.00
C LYS A 191 14.90 -2.99 13.45
N ALA A 192 14.68 -3.96 12.56
CA ALA A 192 15.78 -4.68 11.93
C ALA A 192 16.60 -3.75 11.03
N TYR A 193 15.93 -2.88 10.27
CA TYR A 193 16.62 -1.92 9.39
C TYR A 193 17.39 -0.86 10.18
N GLU A 194 16.79 -0.23 11.21
CA GLU A 194 17.49 0.72 12.09
C GLU A 194 18.73 0.09 12.75
N LYS A 195 18.63 -1.18 13.15
CA LYS A 195 19.77 -1.91 13.69
C LYS A 195 20.85 -2.10 12.62
N PHE A 196 20.46 -2.45 11.39
CA PHE A 196 21.39 -2.57 10.27
C PHE A 196 22.13 -1.27 9.99
N GLU A 197 21.42 -0.14 9.89
CA GLU A 197 22.02 1.18 9.68
C GLU A 197 23.04 1.55 10.76
N LYS A 198 22.72 1.25 12.04
CA LYS A 198 23.63 1.51 13.17
C LYS A 198 24.88 0.64 13.15
N ILE A 199 24.77 -0.60 12.74
CA ILE A 199 25.88 -1.56 12.73
C ILE A 199 26.76 -1.37 11.47
N TYR A 200 26.17 -0.99 10.35
CA TYR A 200 26.85 -0.91 9.05
C TYR A 200 28.20 -0.13 9.09
N PRO A 201 28.28 1.06 9.70
CA PRO A 201 29.55 1.79 9.78
C PRO A 201 30.65 1.02 10.52
N THR A 202 30.29 0.24 11.53
CA THR A 202 31.26 -0.57 12.31
C THR A 202 31.81 -1.74 11.51
N LEU A 203 31.06 -2.21 10.52
CA LEU A 203 31.42 -3.31 9.62
C LEU A 203 32.20 -2.84 8.40
N THR A 204 32.06 -1.58 8.01
CA THR A 204 32.53 -1.02 6.73
C THR A 204 33.52 0.14 6.91
N ALA A 205 34.32 0.10 7.97
CA ALA A 205 35.34 1.14 8.26
C ALA A 205 34.78 2.58 8.30
N GLY A 206 33.58 2.76 8.86
CA GLY A 206 32.95 4.08 9.06
C GLY A 206 32.07 4.55 7.90
N SER A 207 31.89 3.76 6.84
CA SER A 207 31.01 4.14 5.74
C SER A 207 29.54 4.15 6.16
N VAL A 208 28.78 5.17 5.75
CA VAL A 208 27.33 5.23 5.96
C VAL A 208 26.63 4.40 4.91
N PHE A 209 25.63 3.61 5.31
CA PHE A 209 24.82 2.85 4.37
C PHE A 209 23.97 3.77 3.51
N ASN A 210 24.16 3.69 2.20
CA ASN A 210 23.34 4.39 1.22
C ASN A 210 22.69 3.36 0.29
N PRO A 211 21.39 3.04 0.51
CA PRO A 211 20.68 2.01 -0.24
C PRO A 211 20.47 2.38 -1.72
N PHE A 212 20.60 3.66 -2.07
CA PHE A 212 20.33 4.18 -3.40
C PHE A 212 21.60 4.74 -4.08
N LEU A 213 22.77 4.33 -3.62
CA LEU A 213 24.02 4.77 -4.21
C LEU A 213 24.08 4.35 -5.70
N GLY A 214 24.11 5.33 -6.59
CA GLY A 214 24.14 5.11 -8.04
C GLY A 214 22.76 4.98 -8.72
N PHE A 215 21.67 5.15 -7.99
CA PHE A 215 20.30 5.15 -8.55
C PHE A 215 19.60 6.47 -8.29
N ASP A 216 18.93 7.01 -9.31
CA ASP A 216 17.87 8.00 -9.10
C ASP A 216 16.60 7.26 -8.64
N VAL A 217 15.95 7.78 -7.60
CA VAL A 217 14.73 7.17 -7.07
C VAL A 217 13.59 7.20 -8.10
N VAL A 218 13.56 8.20 -8.98
CA VAL A 218 12.59 8.31 -10.07
C VAL A 218 12.80 7.18 -11.08
N ASP A 219 14.04 6.90 -11.45
CA ASP A 219 14.37 5.81 -12.38
C ASP A 219 13.93 4.45 -11.84
N LEU A 220 14.07 4.23 -10.53
CA LEU A 220 13.61 3.00 -9.88
C LEU A 220 12.10 2.81 -9.94
N TYR A 221 11.32 3.91 -9.87
CA TYR A 221 9.86 3.85 -10.05
C TYR A 221 9.49 3.52 -11.49
N GLU A 222 10.12 4.20 -12.44
CA GLU A 222 9.87 3.97 -13.85
C GLU A 222 10.20 2.53 -14.25
N GLU A 223 11.32 2.01 -13.78
CA GLU A 223 11.73 0.64 -14.04
C GLU A 223 10.74 -0.36 -13.44
N ALA A 224 10.30 -0.17 -12.20
CA ALA A 224 9.31 -1.01 -11.56
C ALA A 224 7.96 -0.97 -12.29
N VAL A 225 7.52 0.21 -12.77
CA VAL A 225 6.26 0.35 -13.51
C VAL A 225 6.35 -0.21 -14.94
N LYS A 226 7.49 -0.04 -15.62
CA LYS A 226 7.70 -0.58 -16.98
C LYS A 226 7.79 -2.10 -17.02
N SER A 227 8.09 -2.74 -15.89
CA SER A 227 8.18 -4.20 -15.78
C SER A 227 6.85 -4.88 -15.39
N LEU A 228 5.78 -4.10 -15.19
CA LEU A 228 4.41 -4.56 -14.99
C LEU A 228 3.70 -4.79 -16.33
#